data_728010ae22cfdadbb9069bff070ac675
#
_entry.id   728010ae22cfdadbb9069bff070ac675
#
_cell.length_a   1.000
_cell.length_b   1.000
_cell.length_c   1.000
_cell.angle_alpha   90.00
_cell.angle_beta   90.00
_cell.angle_gamma   90.00
#
_symmetry.space_group_name_H-M   'P 1'
#
loop_
_entity.id
_entity.type
_entity.pdbx_description
1 polymer ?
#
loop_
_entity_poly.entity_id
_entity_poly.type
_entity_poly.pdbx_seq_one_letter_code
_entity_poly.pdbx_strand_id
1 'polypeptide(L)'
;MRTTPLERRLLAMVLAIAFAIFPPAALGGYRDDMQVTSIEVALLPQFCWLQFEVPDTQGEEFRIRDCGVAANHYCPGLIYLIRGKRQTKKNNALSLIHHADIDVRYTESSIAGSPNCSIREHVDKTRAEINHLLRMYGSKPVGAK
;
A
#
# COMPACT_ATOMS: atom_id res chain seq x y z
N MET A 1 5.88 -22.35 -49.58
CA MET A 1 7.19 -22.67 -48.99
C MET A 1 6.96 -23.69 -47.85
N ARG A 2 7.51 -24.91 -47.98
CA ARG A 2 7.36 -25.95 -46.95
C ARG A 2 8.59 -25.86 -46.06
N THR A 3 8.42 -25.48 -44.82
CA THR A 3 9.49 -25.48 -43.81
C THR A 3 9.89 -26.91 -43.48
N THR A 4 11.20 -27.17 -43.41
CA THR A 4 11.72 -28.51 -43.09
C THR A 4 11.48 -28.84 -41.59
N PRO A 5 11.41 -30.14 -41.23
CA PRO A 5 11.19 -30.53 -39.84
C PRO A 5 12.30 -30.04 -38.89
N LEU A 6 13.52 -29.76 -39.44
CA LEU A 6 14.64 -29.22 -38.66
C LEU A 6 14.41 -27.74 -38.30
N GLU A 7 13.88 -26.94 -39.24
CA GLU A 7 13.56 -25.51 -38.99
C GLU A 7 12.45 -25.34 -37.95
N ARG A 8 11.45 -26.24 -37.95
CA ARG A 8 10.39 -26.22 -36.92
C ARG A 8 10.93 -26.51 -35.53
N ARG A 9 11.91 -27.43 -35.41
CA ARG A 9 12.53 -27.77 -34.12
C ARG A 9 13.40 -26.63 -33.58
N LEU A 10 14.15 -25.95 -34.44
CA LEU A 10 14.95 -24.78 -34.11
C LEU A 10 14.07 -23.61 -33.68
N LEU A 11 12.96 -23.35 -34.38
CA LEU A 11 12.02 -22.27 -34.02
C LEU A 11 11.36 -22.54 -32.68
N ALA A 12 10.99 -23.78 -32.38
CA ALA A 12 10.39 -24.16 -31.08
C ALA A 12 11.39 -24.02 -29.93
N MET A 13 12.69 -24.35 -30.14
CA MET A 13 13.72 -24.15 -29.13
C MET A 13 14.00 -22.67 -28.85
N VAL A 14 14.06 -21.82 -29.87
CA VAL A 14 14.29 -20.39 -29.70
C VAL A 14 13.12 -19.72 -28.94
N LEU A 15 11.87 -20.11 -29.22
CA LEU A 15 10.70 -19.65 -28.48
C LEU A 15 10.71 -20.10 -27.01
N ALA A 16 11.11 -21.34 -26.72
CA ALA A 16 11.18 -21.85 -25.36
C ALA A 16 12.24 -21.13 -24.51
N ILE A 17 13.39 -20.78 -25.11
CA ILE A 17 14.47 -20.04 -24.43
C ILE A 17 14.06 -18.60 -24.16
N ALA A 18 13.31 -17.95 -25.07
CA ALA A 18 12.83 -16.58 -24.87
C ALA A 18 11.86 -16.44 -23.67
N PHE A 19 11.06 -17.47 -23.40
CA PHE A 19 10.17 -17.49 -22.21
C PHE A 19 10.90 -17.76 -20.89
N ALA A 20 12.08 -18.41 -20.93
CA ALA A 20 12.86 -18.71 -19.72
C ALA A 20 13.71 -17.53 -19.22
N ILE A 21 13.97 -16.53 -20.07
CA ILE A 21 14.85 -15.39 -19.75
C ILE A 21 14.09 -14.20 -19.14
N PHE A 22 12.78 -14.13 -19.32
CA PHE A 22 11.93 -13.15 -18.66
C PHE A 22 11.07 -13.87 -17.59
N PRO A 23 11.55 -13.96 -16.34
CA PRO A 23 10.60 -14.28 -15.27
C PRO A 23 9.50 -13.21 -15.35
N PRO A 24 8.21 -13.61 -15.27
CA PRO A 24 7.15 -12.61 -15.11
C PRO A 24 7.60 -11.74 -13.96
N ALA A 25 7.81 -10.45 -14.21
CA ALA A 25 8.03 -9.49 -13.14
C ALA A 25 6.89 -9.71 -12.18
N ALA A 26 7.20 -10.31 -11.04
CA ALA A 26 6.28 -10.39 -9.93
C ALA A 26 6.07 -8.93 -9.51
N LEU A 27 5.08 -8.27 -10.12
CA LEU A 27 4.46 -7.07 -9.61
C LEU A 27 3.65 -7.49 -8.38
N GLY A 28 4.30 -8.24 -7.48
CA GLY A 28 3.84 -8.54 -6.14
C GLY A 28 3.93 -7.26 -5.33
N GLY A 29 3.09 -6.30 -5.67
CA GLY A 29 2.85 -5.17 -4.79
C GLY A 29 2.06 -5.68 -3.58
N TYR A 30 2.28 -5.08 -2.43
CA TYR A 30 1.55 -5.15 -1.15
C TYR A 30 0.00 -5.16 -1.26
N ARG A 31 -0.53 -5.18 -2.45
CA ARG A 31 -1.91 -5.06 -2.89
C ARG A 31 -2.73 -6.33 -2.85
N ASP A 32 -2.14 -7.44 -3.28
CA ASP A 32 -2.92 -8.65 -3.57
C ASP A 32 -3.56 -9.25 -2.31
N ASP A 33 -2.95 -9.01 -1.13
CA ASP A 33 -3.45 -9.52 0.13
C ASP A 33 -4.57 -8.66 0.76
N MET A 34 -4.66 -7.36 0.42
CA MET A 34 -5.60 -6.45 1.09
C MET A 34 -7.02 -6.46 0.54
N GLN A 35 -7.24 -6.89 -0.70
CA GLN A 35 -8.56 -6.86 -1.39
C GLN A 35 -9.31 -5.54 -1.15
N VAL A 36 -8.67 -4.41 -1.51
CA VAL A 36 -9.24 -3.08 -1.29
C VAL A 36 -10.39 -2.82 -2.26
N THR A 37 -11.52 -2.36 -1.75
CA THR A 37 -12.71 -2.04 -2.55
C THR A 37 -12.65 -0.60 -3.09
N SER A 38 -13.33 -0.33 -4.21
CA SER A 38 -13.44 1.02 -4.77
C SER A 38 -14.07 2.02 -3.79
N ILE A 39 -14.97 1.57 -2.92
CA ILE A 39 -15.56 2.41 -1.86
C ILE A 39 -14.50 2.81 -0.83
N GLU A 40 -13.62 1.89 -0.44
CA GLU A 40 -12.54 2.20 0.50
C GLU A 40 -11.54 3.18 -0.13
N VAL A 41 -11.18 2.99 -1.40
CA VAL A 41 -10.31 3.91 -2.13
C VAL A 41 -10.91 5.32 -2.22
N ALA A 42 -12.20 5.43 -2.48
CA ALA A 42 -12.89 6.72 -2.55
C ALA A 42 -12.88 7.51 -1.21
N LEU A 43 -12.67 6.83 -0.08
CA LEU A 43 -12.55 7.46 1.24
C LEU A 43 -11.13 7.92 1.57
N LEU A 44 -10.15 7.55 0.75
CA LEU A 44 -8.75 7.94 0.95
C LEU A 44 -8.48 9.33 0.38
N PRO A 45 -7.46 10.03 0.91
CA PRO A 45 -6.91 11.21 0.24
C PRO A 45 -6.47 10.89 -1.19
N GLN A 46 -6.61 11.84 -2.10
CA GLN A 46 -6.30 11.64 -3.53
C GLN A 46 -4.88 11.13 -3.78
N PHE A 47 -3.89 11.57 -3.01
CA PHE A 47 -2.51 11.10 -3.15
C PHE A 47 -2.34 9.59 -2.86
N CYS A 48 -3.33 8.92 -2.27
CA CYS A 48 -3.35 7.47 -2.10
C CYS A 48 -3.89 6.73 -3.34
N TRP A 49 -4.64 7.38 -4.20
CA TRP A 49 -5.35 6.74 -5.30
C TRP A 49 -4.40 6.09 -6.31
N LEU A 50 -3.25 6.73 -6.55
CA LEU A 50 -2.22 6.17 -7.44
C LEU A 50 -1.73 4.78 -6.98
N GLN A 51 -1.68 4.53 -5.68
CA GLN A 51 -1.28 3.23 -5.13
C GLN A 51 -2.33 2.13 -5.36
N PHE A 52 -3.59 2.51 -5.59
CA PHE A 52 -4.71 1.60 -5.80
C PHE A 52 -5.20 1.61 -7.26
N GLU A 53 -4.33 2.04 -8.21
CA GLU A 53 -4.57 1.99 -9.66
C GLU A 53 -5.88 2.67 -10.11
N VAL A 54 -6.28 3.73 -9.43
CA VAL A 54 -7.40 4.54 -9.89
C VAL A 54 -7.03 5.16 -11.26
N PRO A 55 -7.85 4.98 -12.30
CA PRO A 55 -7.60 5.61 -13.60
C PRO A 55 -7.52 7.13 -13.48
N ASP A 56 -6.79 7.75 -14.43
CA ASP A 56 -6.69 9.22 -14.59
C ASP A 56 -6.06 9.98 -13.40
N THR A 57 -5.20 9.32 -12.62
CA THR A 57 -4.46 9.93 -11.50
C THR A 57 -3.12 10.54 -11.95
N GLN A 58 -3.15 11.54 -12.85
CA GLN A 58 -1.93 12.13 -13.44
C GLN A 58 -1.48 13.44 -12.77
N GLY A 59 -2.32 14.09 -11.99
CA GLY A 59 -2.02 15.36 -11.32
C GLY A 59 -1.05 15.22 -10.13
N GLU A 60 -0.50 16.34 -9.69
CA GLU A 60 0.40 16.41 -8.54
C GLU A 60 -0.30 16.07 -7.22
N GLU A 61 -1.60 16.29 -7.11
CA GLU A 61 -2.47 15.95 -5.99
C GLU A 61 -2.53 14.44 -5.73
N PHE A 62 -2.22 13.62 -6.74
CA PHE A 62 -2.16 12.16 -6.62
C PHE A 62 -0.78 11.63 -6.22
N ARG A 63 0.17 12.49 -5.87
CA ARG A 63 1.55 12.10 -5.59
C ARG A 63 1.96 12.38 -4.16
N ILE A 64 2.62 11.40 -3.54
CA ILE A 64 3.38 11.58 -2.30
C ILE A 64 4.78 12.06 -2.68
N ARG A 65 5.19 13.24 -2.19
CA ARG A 65 6.46 13.90 -2.54
C ARG A 65 7.32 14.14 -1.33
N ASP A 66 8.62 14.06 -1.52
CA ASP A 66 9.64 14.40 -0.52
C ASP A 66 9.52 13.65 0.82
N CYS A 67 8.99 12.43 0.78
CA CYS A 67 8.62 11.68 1.98
C CYS A 67 9.47 10.42 2.23
N GLY A 68 10.40 10.10 1.33
CA GLY A 68 11.17 8.84 1.41
C GLY A 68 10.34 7.61 1.01
N VAL A 69 11.04 6.47 0.91
CA VAL A 69 10.51 5.24 0.28
C VAL A 69 9.36 4.61 1.06
N ALA A 70 9.40 4.68 2.40
CA ALA A 70 8.42 4.01 3.25
C ALA A 70 7.12 4.80 3.45
N ALA A 71 6.99 5.98 2.82
CA ALA A 71 5.74 6.74 2.83
C ALA A 71 4.57 6.01 2.14
N ASN A 72 4.87 5.02 1.30
CA ASN A 72 3.88 4.16 0.67
C ASN A 72 3.09 3.27 1.66
N HIS A 73 3.57 3.05 2.88
CA HIS A 73 2.83 2.34 3.93
C HIS A 73 1.66 3.15 4.49
N TYR A 74 1.66 4.47 4.32
CA TYR A 74 0.63 5.33 4.87
C TYR A 74 -0.78 4.98 4.37
N CYS A 75 -0.94 4.81 3.07
CA CYS A 75 -2.24 4.56 2.45
C CYS A 75 -2.85 3.18 2.83
N PRO A 76 -2.08 2.07 2.86
CA PRO A 76 -2.52 0.83 3.48
C PRO A 76 -2.92 0.99 4.95
N GLY A 77 -2.15 1.74 5.74
CA GLY A 77 -2.49 2.06 7.12
C GLY A 77 -3.85 2.74 7.27
N LEU A 78 -4.20 3.66 6.35
CA LEU A 78 -5.52 4.29 6.33
C LEU A 78 -6.65 3.29 6.02
N ILE A 79 -6.43 2.31 5.14
CA ILE A 79 -7.42 1.24 4.88
C ILE A 79 -7.69 0.44 6.16
N TYR A 80 -6.64 0.03 6.87
CA TYR A 80 -6.80 -0.65 8.15
C TYR A 80 -7.58 0.20 9.17
N LEU A 81 -7.29 1.50 9.23
CA LEU A 81 -8.00 2.43 10.12
C LEU A 81 -9.48 2.54 9.77
N ILE A 82 -9.82 2.70 8.48
CA ILE A 82 -11.20 2.75 7.99
C ILE A 82 -11.93 1.46 8.35
N ARG A 83 -11.33 0.30 8.11
CA ARG A 83 -11.88 -1.01 8.44
C ARG A 83 -12.07 -1.19 9.95
N GLY A 84 -11.08 -0.78 10.75
CA GLY A 84 -11.12 -0.84 12.20
C GLY A 84 -12.29 -0.04 12.80
N LYS A 85 -12.50 1.19 12.31
CA LYS A 85 -13.60 2.08 12.72
C LYS A 85 -14.98 1.52 12.39
N ARG A 86 -15.10 0.66 11.40
CA ARG A 86 -16.36 0.02 10.98
C ARG A 86 -16.68 -1.27 11.72
N GLN A 87 -15.73 -1.81 12.49
CA GLN A 87 -15.94 -3.05 13.24
C GLN A 87 -16.85 -2.84 14.44
N THR A 88 -17.80 -3.74 14.59
CA THR A 88 -18.68 -3.78 15.78
C THR A 88 -18.07 -4.57 16.94
N LYS A 89 -17.19 -5.54 16.62
CA LYS A 89 -16.51 -6.35 17.63
C LYS A 89 -15.20 -5.69 18.05
N LYS A 90 -15.07 -5.37 19.36
CA LYS A 90 -13.90 -4.69 19.92
C LYS A 90 -12.57 -5.31 19.52
N ASN A 91 -12.42 -6.64 19.61
CA ASN A 91 -11.16 -7.31 19.32
C ASN A 91 -10.78 -7.19 17.83
N ASN A 92 -11.75 -7.27 16.92
CA ASN A 92 -11.51 -7.09 15.49
C ASN A 92 -11.13 -5.62 15.18
N ALA A 93 -11.81 -4.67 15.81
CA ALA A 93 -11.48 -3.26 15.70
C ALA A 93 -10.03 -2.99 16.15
N LEU A 94 -9.67 -3.47 17.35
CA LEU A 94 -8.33 -3.32 17.89
C LEU A 94 -7.25 -3.93 17.00
N SER A 95 -7.47 -5.15 16.48
CA SER A 95 -6.51 -5.79 15.56
C SER A 95 -6.21 -4.90 14.35
N LEU A 96 -7.26 -4.39 13.69
CA LEU A 96 -7.11 -3.53 12.52
C LEU A 96 -6.49 -2.17 12.86
N ILE A 97 -6.85 -1.56 13.99
CA ILE A 97 -6.26 -0.30 14.45
C ILE A 97 -4.77 -0.48 14.78
N HIS A 98 -4.37 -1.63 15.33
CA HIS A 98 -2.95 -1.93 15.55
C HIS A 98 -2.18 -2.10 14.24
N HIS A 99 -2.76 -2.70 13.20
CA HIS A 99 -2.15 -2.73 11.87
C HIS A 99 -1.97 -1.30 11.32
N ALA A 100 -2.99 -0.45 11.44
CA ALA A 100 -2.89 0.95 11.07
C ALA A 100 -1.78 1.68 11.84
N ASP A 101 -1.66 1.42 13.16
CA ASP A 101 -0.61 1.98 14.02
C ASP A 101 0.78 1.61 13.54
N ILE A 102 1.01 0.35 13.16
CA ILE A 102 2.30 -0.13 12.65
C ILE A 102 2.67 0.59 11.35
N ASP A 103 1.78 0.64 10.38
CA ASP A 103 2.03 1.25 9.07
C ASP A 103 2.26 2.77 9.17
N VAL A 104 1.45 3.46 9.97
CA VAL A 104 1.61 4.91 10.18
C VAL A 104 2.92 5.22 10.89
N ARG A 105 3.33 4.43 11.89
CA ARG A 105 4.64 4.60 12.56
C ARG A 105 5.81 4.33 11.63
N TYR A 106 5.68 3.34 10.76
CA TYR A 106 6.72 3.09 9.76
C TYR A 106 6.87 4.29 8.82
N THR A 107 5.74 4.89 8.42
CA THR A 107 5.73 6.14 7.64
C THR A 107 6.35 7.30 8.44
N GLU A 108 5.97 7.50 9.71
CA GLU A 108 6.56 8.54 10.58
C GLU A 108 8.08 8.44 10.65
N SER A 109 8.59 7.22 10.84
CA SER A 109 10.04 6.98 10.88
C SER A 109 10.70 7.36 9.55
N SER A 110 10.05 7.07 8.43
CA SER A 110 10.55 7.42 7.09
C SER A 110 10.60 8.92 6.85
N ILE A 111 9.56 9.65 7.28
CA ILE A 111 9.45 11.09 7.02
C ILE A 111 10.13 11.95 8.08
N ALA A 112 10.70 11.36 9.14
CA ALA A 112 11.33 12.10 10.24
C ALA A 112 12.41 13.07 9.75
N GLY A 113 13.23 12.62 8.78
CA GLY A 113 14.28 13.44 8.13
C GLY A 113 13.81 14.28 6.93
N SER A 114 12.52 14.31 6.62
CA SER A 114 11.95 14.93 5.42
C SER A 114 11.00 16.08 5.78
N PRO A 115 11.49 17.27 6.13
CA PRO A 115 10.63 18.37 6.61
C PRO A 115 9.59 18.83 5.60
N ASN A 116 9.87 18.67 4.30
CA ASN A 116 9.01 19.09 3.20
C ASN A 116 8.07 17.95 2.70
N CYS A 117 7.96 16.84 3.43
CA CYS A 117 7.09 15.73 3.06
C CYS A 117 5.64 16.19 2.93
N SER A 118 5.06 15.98 1.74
CA SER A 118 3.73 16.48 1.38
C SER A 118 2.58 15.89 2.20
N ILE A 119 2.79 14.74 2.86
CA ILE A 119 1.76 14.07 3.67
C ILE A 119 1.99 14.20 5.18
N ARG A 120 2.98 14.99 5.63
CA ARG A 120 3.33 15.09 7.06
C ARG A 120 2.11 15.44 7.93
N GLU A 121 1.38 16.48 7.58
CA GLU A 121 0.20 16.90 8.35
C GLU A 121 -0.88 15.80 8.42
N HIS A 122 -1.06 15.06 7.33
CA HIS A 122 -1.96 13.92 7.30
C HIS A 122 -1.52 12.81 8.24
N VAL A 123 -0.23 12.49 8.25
CA VAL A 123 0.36 11.48 9.14
C VAL A 123 0.17 11.87 10.60
N ASP A 124 0.44 13.13 10.95
CA ASP A 124 0.30 13.63 12.33
C ASP A 124 -1.18 13.56 12.80
N LYS A 125 -2.12 13.97 11.96
CA LYS A 125 -3.55 13.86 12.24
C LYS A 125 -3.99 12.41 12.43
N THR A 126 -3.56 11.53 11.53
CA THR A 126 -3.89 10.11 11.63
C THR A 126 -3.29 9.47 12.87
N ARG A 127 -2.07 9.84 13.24
CA ARG A 127 -1.43 9.42 14.49
C ARG A 127 -2.26 9.81 15.71
N ALA A 128 -2.72 11.05 15.76
CA ALA A 128 -3.56 11.54 16.86
C ALA A 128 -4.88 10.75 16.94
N GLU A 129 -5.52 10.45 15.80
CA GLU A 129 -6.74 9.64 15.72
C GLU A 129 -6.50 8.20 16.21
N ILE A 130 -5.45 7.53 15.74
CA ILE A 130 -5.10 6.17 16.18
C ILE A 130 -4.89 6.13 17.69
N ASN A 131 -4.12 7.07 18.23
CA ASN A 131 -3.87 7.16 19.67
C ASN A 131 -5.16 7.37 20.46
N HIS A 132 -6.08 8.17 19.94
CA HIS A 132 -7.40 8.37 20.56
C HIS A 132 -8.21 7.07 20.57
N LEU A 133 -8.31 6.37 19.45
CA LEU A 133 -9.05 5.12 19.33
C LEU A 133 -8.46 4.03 20.23
N LEU A 134 -7.15 3.87 20.26
CA LEU A 134 -6.50 2.89 21.12
C LEU A 134 -6.82 3.15 22.61
N ARG A 135 -6.78 4.41 23.05
CA ARG A 135 -7.19 4.77 24.42
C ARG A 135 -8.66 4.44 24.69
N MET A 136 -9.56 4.76 23.76
CA MET A 136 -10.99 4.42 23.89
C MET A 136 -11.22 2.92 24.06
N TYR A 137 -10.43 2.10 23.40
CA TYR A 137 -10.50 0.64 23.55
C TYR A 137 -9.69 0.09 24.74
N GLY A 138 -9.05 0.94 25.55
CA GLY A 138 -8.21 0.54 26.68
C GLY A 138 -6.90 -0.14 26.27
N SER A 139 -6.40 0.19 25.09
CA SER A 139 -5.12 -0.31 24.56
C SER A 139 -4.08 0.81 24.47
N LYS A 140 -2.80 0.43 24.36
CA LYS A 140 -1.69 1.35 24.15
C LYS A 140 -1.19 1.28 22.71
N PRO A 141 -0.63 2.38 22.15
CA PRO A 141 0.08 2.33 20.89
C PRO A 141 1.22 1.31 20.94
N VAL A 142 1.51 0.66 19.79
CA VAL A 142 2.63 -0.29 19.69
C VAL A 142 3.94 0.44 20.02
N GLY A 143 4.73 -0.09 20.96
CA GLY A 143 6.02 0.49 21.36
C GLY A 143 5.94 1.71 22.29
N ALA A 144 4.77 2.08 22.81
CA ALA A 144 4.68 3.00 23.95
C ALA A 144 5.22 2.32 25.22
N LYS A 145 6.25 2.91 25.84
CA LYS A 145 6.82 2.50 27.11
C LYS A 145 5.97 3.01 28.29
#